data_ad43788f3a39ba312d5d99ce1fc99436
#
_entry.id   ad43788f3a39ba312d5d99ce1fc99436
#
_cell.length_a   1.000
_cell.length_b   1.000
_cell.length_c   1.000
_cell.angle_alpha   90.00
_cell.angle_beta   90.00
_cell.angle_gamma   90.00
#
_symmetry.space_group_name_H-M   'P 1'
#
loop_
_entity.id
_entity.type
_entity.pdbx_description
1 polymer ?
#
loop_
_entity_poly.entity_id
_entity_poly.type
_entity_poly.pdbx_seq_one_letter_code
_entity_poly.pdbx_strand_id
1 'polypeptide(L)'
;SSTFAWLNINNARVRVNAGGDMWWDLPGGTGAKYYIPANSSSTSLYAGSLWIAGLDVNQQLKCAAIRFRQAGNDFWTGPLTIDGTASIDPETCMEYDKMFTITRAEVDDFIANCDPVTGAPNTGYEIPSSILNWPAHGDESRGMSYYLAPFYDRNKNGDYEPELGDYPY
;
A
#
# COMPACT_ATOMS: atom_id res chain seq x y z
N SER A 1 -13.83 -1.40 3.58
CA SER A 1 -13.10 -2.33 2.71
C SER A 1 -13.05 -3.71 3.32
N SER A 2 -13.17 -4.75 2.49
CA SER A 2 -12.93 -6.14 2.88
C SER A 2 -11.66 -6.71 2.24
N THR A 3 -10.94 -5.88 1.50
CA THR A 3 -9.70 -6.26 0.82
C THR A 3 -8.59 -6.56 1.80
N PHE A 4 -7.89 -7.63 1.55
CA PHE A 4 -6.75 -8.06 2.34
C PHE A 4 -5.69 -8.74 1.48
N ALA A 5 -4.47 -8.80 2.01
CA ALA A 5 -3.40 -9.63 1.48
C ALA A 5 -2.71 -10.42 2.59
N TRP A 6 -2.01 -11.46 2.19
CA TRP A 6 -1.11 -12.19 3.08
C TRP A 6 0.32 -11.70 2.91
N LEU A 7 0.86 -11.14 3.96
CA LEU A 7 2.31 -10.95 4.07
C LEU A 7 2.91 -12.29 4.51
N ASN A 8 3.63 -12.93 3.61
CA ASN A 8 4.27 -14.23 3.85
C ASN A 8 5.78 -14.06 3.61
N ILE A 9 6.48 -13.66 4.65
CA ILE A 9 7.90 -13.31 4.57
C ILE A 9 8.67 -13.90 5.75
N ASN A 10 9.89 -14.36 5.50
CA ASN A 10 10.72 -15.06 6.47
C ASN A 10 9.94 -16.19 7.14
N ASN A 11 9.80 -16.17 8.46
CA ASN A 11 9.07 -17.16 9.24
C ASN A 11 7.74 -16.62 9.79
N ALA A 12 7.15 -15.62 9.10
CA ALA A 12 5.88 -15.02 9.49
C ALA A 12 4.85 -15.11 8.35
N ARG A 13 3.61 -15.41 8.69
CA ARG A 13 2.45 -15.37 7.80
C ARG A 13 1.36 -14.53 8.46
N VAL A 14 1.07 -13.37 7.88
CA VAL A 14 0.24 -12.34 8.48
C VAL A 14 -0.81 -11.85 7.51
N ARG A 15 -2.05 -11.74 7.95
CA ARG A 15 -3.10 -11.06 7.20
C ARG A 15 -2.99 -9.55 7.42
N VAL A 16 -2.97 -8.78 6.34
CA VAL A 16 -3.01 -7.31 6.34
C VAL A 16 -4.32 -6.90 5.67
N ASN A 17 -5.10 -6.08 6.36
CA ASN A 17 -6.38 -5.57 5.87
C ASN A 17 -6.26 -4.11 5.42
N ALA A 18 -7.09 -3.68 4.44
CA ALA A 18 -7.07 -2.33 3.91
C ALA A 18 -7.85 -1.29 4.76
N GLY A 19 -8.53 -1.75 5.81
CA GLY A 19 -9.41 -0.90 6.63
C GLY A 19 -8.81 -0.36 7.94
N GLY A 20 -7.48 -0.41 8.11
CA GLY A 20 -6.80 0.06 9.31
C GLY A 20 -6.79 -0.92 10.49
N ASP A 21 -7.58 -2.00 10.42
CA ASP A 21 -7.49 -3.15 11.31
C ASP A 21 -6.42 -4.14 10.80
N MET A 22 -5.87 -4.92 11.71
CA MET A 22 -4.78 -5.83 11.39
C MET A 22 -5.02 -7.21 12.01
N TRP A 23 -4.62 -8.24 11.26
CA TRP A 23 -4.47 -9.61 11.73
C TRP A 23 -5.75 -10.33 12.14
N TRP A 24 -6.91 -9.73 11.96
CA TRP A 24 -8.19 -10.35 12.24
C TRP A 24 -9.01 -10.53 10.97
N ASP A 25 -9.65 -11.68 10.83
CA ASP A 25 -10.57 -11.96 9.74
C ASP A 25 -12.00 -11.60 10.17
N LEU A 26 -12.32 -10.32 10.16
CA LEU A 26 -13.65 -9.82 10.51
C LEU A 26 -14.73 -10.31 9.56
N PRO A 27 -14.57 -10.23 8.22
CA PRO A 27 -15.59 -10.68 7.27
C PRO A 27 -15.84 -12.18 7.34
N GLY A 28 -14.80 -12.98 7.51
CA GLY A 28 -14.90 -14.43 7.57
C GLY A 28 -15.22 -14.99 8.96
N GLY A 29 -15.11 -14.16 9.99
CA GLY A 29 -15.35 -14.57 11.39
C GLY A 29 -14.42 -15.68 11.90
N THR A 30 -13.31 -15.96 11.19
CA THR A 30 -12.45 -17.12 11.45
C THR A 30 -11.27 -16.83 12.38
N GLY A 31 -11.25 -15.65 12.99
CA GLY A 31 -10.33 -15.32 14.09
C GLY A 31 -9.01 -14.68 13.67
N ALA A 32 -8.05 -14.72 14.57
CA ALA A 32 -6.73 -14.12 14.43
C ALA A 32 -5.90 -14.77 13.31
N LYS A 33 -5.10 -13.97 12.61
CA LYS A 33 -4.36 -14.37 11.41
C LYS A 33 -2.92 -13.85 11.42
N TYR A 34 -2.25 -14.00 12.55
CA TYR A 34 -0.83 -13.66 12.69
C TYR A 34 -0.07 -14.89 13.19
N TYR A 35 0.69 -15.53 12.33
CA TYR A 35 1.37 -16.80 12.61
C TYR A 35 2.88 -16.61 12.60
N ILE A 36 3.52 -16.97 13.72
CA ILE A 36 4.96 -17.17 13.85
C ILE A 36 5.16 -18.44 14.69
N PRO A 37 5.83 -19.46 14.17
CA PRO A 37 6.32 -19.60 12.79
C PRO A 37 5.18 -19.64 11.76
N ALA A 38 5.48 -19.35 10.51
CA ALA A 38 4.49 -19.17 9.42
C ALA A 38 3.57 -20.38 9.21
N ASN A 39 4.03 -21.59 9.54
CA ASN A 39 3.30 -22.84 9.44
C ASN A 39 2.59 -23.25 10.75
N SER A 40 2.61 -22.39 11.77
CA SER A 40 1.91 -22.66 13.03
C SER A 40 0.41 -22.78 12.83
N SER A 41 -0.22 -23.65 13.62
CA SER A 41 -1.68 -23.71 13.78
C SER A 41 -2.20 -22.68 14.80
N SER A 42 -1.30 -22.10 15.62
CA SER A 42 -1.64 -21.13 16.65
C SER A 42 -1.17 -19.74 16.26
N THR A 43 -1.97 -18.73 16.56
CA THR A 43 -1.66 -17.33 16.28
C THR A 43 -0.87 -16.70 17.42
N SER A 44 0.12 -15.89 17.08
CA SER A 44 0.97 -15.19 18.05
C SER A 44 0.39 -13.86 18.50
N LEU A 45 -0.39 -13.20 17.65
CA LEU A 45 -1.10 -11.96 17.94
C LEU A 45 -2.57 -12.10 17.55
N TYR A 46 -3.44 -11.49 18.33
CA TYR A 46 -4.87 -11.62 18.15
C TYR A 46 -5.42 -10.59 17.15
N ALA A 47 -5.17 -9.33 17.39
CA ALA A 47 -5.59 -8.22 16.57
C ALA A 47 -4.68 -7.01 16.81
N GLY A 48 -4.62 -6.13 15.84
CA GLY A 48 -3.99 -4.83 15.91
C GLY A 48 -4.81 -3.81 15.15
N SER A 49 -4.50 -2.54 15.35
CA SER A 49 -5.16 -1.44 14.65
C SER A 49 -4.26 -0.23 14.56
N LEU A 50 -4.51 0.59 13.53
CA LEU A 50 -3.86 1.86 13.35
C LEU A 50 -4.67 2.96 14.04
N TRP A 51 -4.00 3.84 14.79
CA TRP A 51 -4.56 5.02 15.39
C TRP A 51 -3.72 6.22 14.97
N ILE A 52 -4.36 7.22 14.38
CA ILE A 52 -3.73 8.46 13.93
C ILE A 52 -4.53 9.63 14.48
N ALA A 53 -3.85 10.61 15.05
CA ALA A 53 -4.46 11.86 15.47
C ALA A 53 -3.56 13.05 15.10
N GLY A 54 -4.18 14.18 14.79
CA GLY A 54 -3.48 15.41 14.44
C GLY A 54 -4.41 16.61 14.44
N LEU A 55 -3.84 17.78 14.26
CA LEU A 55 -4.59 19.02 14.07
C LEU A 55 -4.67 19.33 12.58
N ASP A 56 -5.87 19.68 12.10
CA ASP A 56 -6.06 20.17 10.74
C ASP A 56 -5.58 21.63 10.61
N VAL A 57 -5.70 22.18 9.39
CA VAL A 57 -5.30 23.57 9.10
C VAL A 57 -6.07 24.62 9.92
N ASN A 58 -7.23 24.25 10.44
CA ASN A 58 -8.07 25.10 11.31
C ASN A 58 -7.82 24.84 12.80
N GLN A 59 -6.76 24.12 13.16
CA GLN A 59 -6.41 23.72 14.54
C GLN A 59 -7.49 22.85 15.22
N GLN A 60 -8.30 22.15 14.44
CA GLN A 60 -9.27 21.19 14.94
C GLN A 60 -8.63 19.81 15.09
N LEU A 61 -8.81 19.19 16.24
CA LEU A 61 -8.36 17.82 16.46
C LEU A 61 -9.14 16.85 15.58
N LYS A 62 -8.42 16.11 14.74
CA LYS A 62 -8.93 15.00 13.96
C LYS A 62 -8.31 13.71 14.49
N CYS A 63 -9.12 12.67 14.59
CA CYS A 63 -8.67 11.37 15.05
C CYS A 63 -9.31 10.29 14.18
N ALA A 64 -8.50 9.38 13.67
CA ALA A 64 -8.93 8.16 13.03
C ALA A 64 -8.39 6.97 13.83
N ALA A 65 -9.27 6.10 14.29
CA ALA A 65 -8.91 4.98 15.14
C ALA A 65 -9.87 3.81 14.90
N ILE A 66 -9.35 2.63 14.64
CA ILE A 66 -10.18 1.44 14.55
C ILE A 66 -10.00 0.58 15.80
N ARG A 67 -11.08 0.03 16.29
CA ARG A 67 -11.10 -0.87 17.44
C ARG A 67 -11.50 -2.28 16.98
N PHE A 68 -11.01 -3.26 17.68
CA PHE A 68 -11.47 -4.64 17.48
C PHE A 68 -13.00 -4.75 17.55
N ARG A 69 -13.60 -5.35 16.54
CA ARG A 69 -15.07 -5.47 16.35
C ARG A 69 -15.81 -4.13 16.30
N GLN A 70 -15.17 -3.08 15.86
CA GLN A 70 -15.83 -1.79 15.64
C GLN A 70 -16.88 -1.90 14.52
N ALA A 71 -18.02 -1.27 14.71
CA ALA A 71 -18.97 -0.97 13.63
C ALA A 71 -18.55 0.37 12.98
N GLY A 72 -18.52 0.41 11.65
CA GLY A 72 -18.05 1.56 10.89
C GLY A 72 -16.53 1.53 10.66
N ASN A 73 -16.04 2.45 9.84
CA ASN A 73 -14.64 2.58 9.46
C ASN A 73 -14.20 4.03 9.58
N ASP A 74 -13.04 4.25 10.18
CA ASP A 74 -12.35 5.54 10.21
C ASP A 74 -11.29 5.63 9.10
N PHE A 75 -10.98 4.50 8.45
CA PHE A 75 -10.02 4.42 7.36
C PHE A 75 -10.70 3.92 6.09
N TRP A 76 -10.46 4.63 5.01
CA TRP A 76 -11.00 4.33 3.68
C TRP A 76 -9.85 4.13 2.70
N THR A 77 -10.05 3.27 1.72
CA THR A 77 -9.13 3.12 0.61
C THR A 77 -9.29 4.29 -0.34
N GLY A 78 -8.16 4.78 -0.87
CA GLY A 78 -8.18 5.88 -1.83
C GLY A 78 -6.85 6.60 -1.86
N PRO A 79 -6.66 7.47 -2.89
CA PRO A 79 -5.50 8.34 -2.97
C PRO A 79 -5.62 9.49 -1.96
N LEU A 80 -4.49 10.13 -1.68
CA LEU A 80 -4.49 11.41 -0.97
C LEU A 80 -5.11 12.50 -1.86
N THR A 81 -5.81 13.47 -1.26
CA THR A 81 -6.39 14.61 -1.98
C THR A 81 -5.56 15.87 -1.79
N ILE A 82 -5.51 16.73 -2.83
CA ILE A 82 -4.73 17.97 -2.79
C ILE A 82 -5.32 19.02 -1.84
N ASP A 83 -6.60 18.93 -1.55
CA ASP A 83 -7.31 19.86 -0.64
C ASP A 83 -7.23 19.40 0.85
N GLY A 84 -6.67 18.23 1.11
CA GLY A 84 -6.53 17.68 2.45
C GLY A 84 -7.83 17.29 3.15
N THR A 85 -8.95 17.25 2.43
CA THR A 85 -10.26 16.87 3.00
C THR A 85 -10.41 15.38 3.17
N ALA A 86 -9.59 14.59 2.47
CA ALA A 86 -9.71 13.13 2.35
C ALA A 86 -11.11 12.69 1.84
N SER A 87 -11.81 13.57 1.14
CA SER A 87 -13.11 13.28 0.52
C SER A 87 -12.88 12.52 -0.78
N ILE A 88 -13.49 11.37 -0.92
CA ILE A 88 -13.33 10.52 -2.09
C ILE A 88 -14.70 9.97 -2.51
N ASP A 89 -14.93 9.90 -3.82
CA ASP A 89 -16.12 9.26 -4.35
C ASP A 89 -16.02 7.72 -4.29
N PRO A 90 -17.17 7.02 -4.29
CA PRO A 90 -17.17 5.56 -4.18
C PRO A 90 -16.45 4.83 -5.31
N GLU A 91 -16.41 5.39 -6.51
CA GLU A 91 -15.76 4.79 -7.69
C GLU A 91 -14.25 4.82 -7.52
N THR A 92 -13.69 5.98 -7.20
CA THR A 92 -12.26 6.13 -6.89
C THR A 92 -11.85 5.26 -5.69
N CYS A 93 -12.70 5.21 -4.64
CA CYS A 93 -12.45 4.34 -3.49
C CYS A 93 -12.32 2.86 -3.93
N MET A 94 -13.17 2.38 -4.84
CA MET A 94 -13.11 1.00 -5.34
C MET A 94 -11.87 0.74 -6.20
N GLU A 95 -11.41 1.71 -6.98
CA GLU A 95 -10.17 1.58 -7.77
C GLU A 95 -8.95 1.29 -6.88
N TYR A 96 -8.92 1.92 -5.70
CA TYR A 96 -7.83 1.78 -4.73
C TYR A 96 -8.08 0.70 -3.66
N ASP A 97 -9.24 0.01 -3.69
CA ASP A 97 -9.52 -1.07 -2.74
C ASP A 97 -8.79 -2.36 -3.15
N LYS A 98 -7.47 -2.28 -3.19
CA LYS A 98 -6.56 -3.37 -3.52
C LYS A 98 -5.26 -3.23 -2.72
N MET A 99 -4.48 -4.30 -2.66
CA MET A 99 -3.15 -4.29 -2.06
C MET A 99 -2.09 -4.20 -3.16
N PHE A 100 -1.26 -3.18 -3.05
CA PHE A 100 -0.06 -3.06 -3.86
C PHE A 100 1.08 -3.77 -3.15
N THR A 101 1.70 -4.73 -3.79
CA THR A 101 2.76 -5.54 -3.19
C THR A 101 3.98 -5.53 -4.09
N ILE A 102 5.13 -5.38 -3.48
CA ILE A 102 6.43 -5.49 -4.14
C ILE A 102 7.38 -6.26 -3.23
N THR A 103 8.24 -7.06 -3.79
CA THR A 103 9.27 -7.77 -3.03
C THR A 103 10.64 -7.22 -3.36
N ARG A 104 11.55 -7.31 -2.40
CA ARG A 104 12.95 -6.96 -2.63
C ARG A 104 13.56 -7.72 -3.80
N ALA A 105 13.19 -8.99 -3.97
CA ALA A 105 13.70 -9.82 -5.06
C ALA A 105 13.25 -9.31 -6.43
N GLU A 106 11.99 -8.84 -6.57
CA GLU A 106 11.51 -8.25 -7.82
C GLU A 106 12.25 -6.95 -8.15
N VAL A 107 12.50 -6.11 -7.16
CA VAL A 107 13.26 -4.86 -7.34
C VAL A 107 14.72 -5.15 -7.70
N ASP A 108 15.36 -6.07 -6.99
CA ASP A 108 16.75 -6.45 -7.26
C ASP A 108 16.92 -7.07 -8.66
N ASP A 109 15.95 -7.90 -9.09
CA ASP A 109 15.92 -8.48 -10.45
C ASP A 109 15.73 -7.38 -11.50
N PHE A 110 14.81 -6.45 -11.28
CA PHE A 110 14.60 -5.31 -12.18
C PHE A 110 15.89 -4.49 -12.33
N ILE A 111 16.52 -4.09 -11.23
CA ILE A 111 17.77 -3.31 -11.25
C ILE A 111 18.87 -4.06 -11.99
N ALA A 112 19.01 -5.37 -11.78
CA ALA A 112 20.02 -6.20 -12.44
C ALA A 112 19.79 -6.34 -13.95
N ASN A 113 18.56 -6.14 -14.42
CA ASN A 113 18.17 -6.19 -15.83
C ASN A 113 18.03 -4.81 -16.48
N CYS A 114 18.47 -3.75 -15.82
CA CYS A 114 18.57 -2.41 -16.39
C CYS A 114 20.02 -2.05 -16.74
N ASP A 115 20.18 -1.24 -17.78
CA ASP A 115 21.46 -0.66 -18.14
C ASP A 115 21.94 0.28 -17.00
N PRO A 116 23.15 0.09 -16.45
CA PRO A 116 23.60 0.86 -15.29
C PRO A 116 23.84 2.36 -15.59
N VAL A 117 23.98 2.74 -16.85
CA VAL A 117 24.22 4.12 -17.28
C VAL A 117 22.91 4.84 -17.59
N THR A 118 22.06 4.24 -18.43
CA THR A 118 20.81 4.85 -18.88
C THR A 118 19.62 4.56 -17.97
N GLY A 119 19.64 3.45 -17.24
CA GLY A 119 18.52 2.95 -16.47
C GLY A 119 17.50 2.14 -17.28
N ALA A 120 17.58 2.19 -18.59
CA ALA A 120 16.63 1.49 -19.46
C ALA A 120 16.71 -0.03 -19.29
N PRO A 121 15.57 -0.74 -19.29
CA PRO A 121 15.57 -2.19 -19.27
C PRO A 121 16.30 -2.79 -20.46
N ASN A 122 17.03 -3.87 -20.22
CA ASN A 122 17.76 -4.59 -21.27
C ASN A 122 16.80 -5.17 -22.30
N THR A 123 17.25 -5.25 -23.55
CA THR A 123 16.44 -5.78 -24.65
C THR A 123 15.91 -7.18 -24.33
N GLY A 124 14.59 -7.34 -24.39
CA GLY A 124 13.91 -8.60 -24.10
C GLY A 124 13.55 -8.84 -22.64
N TYR A 125 13.91 -7.94 -21.73
CA TYR A 125 13.43 -7.97 -20.36
C TYR A 125 12.04 -7.32 -20.27
N GLU A 126 11.10 -8.05 -19.68
CA GLU A 126 9.75 -7.53 -19.39
C GLU A 126 9.68 -7.01 -17.96
N ILE A 127 9.39 -5.71 -17.80
CA ILE A 127 9.23 -5.10 -16.48
C ILE A 127 8.05 -5.76 -15.75
N PRO A 128 8.22 -6.25 -14.51
CA PRO A 128 7.13 -6.82 -13.73
C PRO A 128 5.95 -5.86 -13.58
N SER A 129 4.72 -6.39 -13.64
CA SER A 129 3.51 -5.58 -13.51
C SER A 129 3.38 -4.90 -12.13
N SER A 130 3.98 -5.46 -11.09
CA SER A 130 4.09 -4.86 -9.76
C SER A 130 4.89 -3.56 -9.75
N ILE A 131 5.88 -3.45 -10.64
CA ILE A 131 6.67 -2.24 -10.86
C ILE A 131 5.92 -1.29 -11.80
N LEU A 132 5.48 -1.77 -12.98
CA LEU A 132 4.76 -0.94 -13.96
C LEU A 132 3.52 -0.26 -13.40
N ASN A 133 2.75 -0.96 -12.55
CA ASN A 133 1.49 -0.46 -11.99
C ASN A 133 1.64 0.05 -10.55
N TRP A 134 2.85 0.41 -10.13
CA TRP A 134 3.05 1.01 -8.81
C TRP A 134 2.31 2.34 -8.71
N PRO A 135 1.53 2.60 -7.65
CA PRO A 135 0.71 3.79 -7.54
C PRO A 135 1.53 5.00 -7.06
N ALA A 136 2.58 5.35 -7.80
CA ALA A 136 3.48 6.45 -7.46
C ALA A 136 2.78 7.80 -7.53
N HIS A 137 1.87 7.96 -8.50
CA HIS A 137 1.18 9.21 -8.78
C HIS A 137 -0.34 9.07 -8.76
N GLY A 138 -1.02 10.15 -8.36
CA GLY A 138 -2.44 10.33 -8.50
C GLY A 138 -2.79 11.21 -9.69
N ASP A 139 -4.05 11.24 -10.04
CA ASP A 139 -4.60 12.08 -11.09
C ASP A 139 -5.04 13.44 -10.52
N GLU A 140 -4.24 14.47 -10.70
CA GLU A 140 -4.53 15.84 -10.23
C GLU A 140 -5.81 16.42 -10.85
N SER A 141 -6.18 16.00 -12.06
CA SER A 141 -7.44 16.44 -12.69
C SER A 141 -8.67 15.94 -11.95
N ARG A 142 -8.52 14.87 -11.17
CA ARG A 142 -9.53 14.29 -10.27
C ARG A 142 -9.36 14.75 -8.81
N GLY A 143 -8.50 15.74 -8.55
CA GLY A 143 -8.24 16.28 -7.21
C GLY A 143 -7.36 15.38 -6.34
N MET A 144 -6.64 14.42 -6.93
CA MET A 144 -5.70 13.57 -6.21
C MET A 144 -4.36 14.27 -6.04
N SER A 145 -3.64 13.94 -4.95
CA SER A 145 -2.25 14.37 -4.80
C SER A 145 -1.39 13.71 -5.88
N TYR A 146 -0.47 14.48 -6.46
CA TYR A 146 0.45 13.95 -7.45
C TYR A 146 1.31 12.82 -6.87
N TYR A 147 1.92 13.03 -5.71
CA TYR A 147 2.72 12.00 -5.05
C TYR A 147 1.86 11.14 -4.12
N LEU A 148 1.85 9.82 -4.38
CA LEU A 148 1.15 8.83 -3.56
C LEU A 148 2.12 7.84 -2.91
N ALA A 149 2.52 6.79 -3.61
CA ALA A 149 3.44 5.79 -3.07
C ALA A 149 4.92 6.17 -3.34
N PRO A 150 5.83 5.95 -2.38
CA PRO A 150 7.23 6.30 -2.56
C PRO A 150 7.91 5.43 -3.63
N PHE A 151 8.87 6.01 -4.33
CA PHE A 151 9.68 5.34 -5.35
C PHE A 151 11.08 5.94 -5.42
N TYR A 152 12.02 5.18 -5.96
CA TYR A 152 13.32 5.69 -6.33
C TYR A 152 13.22 6.35 -7.69
N ASP A 153 13.47 7.64 -7.72
CA ASP A 153 13.53 8.48 -8.91
C ASP A 153 14.99 8.60 -9.33
N ARG A 154 15.36 7.91 -10.40
CA ARG A 154 16.72 7.80 -10.87
C ARG A 154 17.24 9.12 -11.45
N ASN A 155 16.44 9.77 -12.29
CA ASN A 155 16.81 10.99 -13.00
C ASN A 155 16.46 12.26 -12.23
N LYS A 156 15.73 12.15 -11.12
CA LYS A 156 15.29 13.22 -10.21
C LYS A 156 14.40 14.27 -10.90
N ASN A 157 13.53 13.80 -11.79
CA ASN A 157 12.54 14.66 -12.45
C ASN A 157 11.20 14.74 -11.70
N GLY A 158 10.97 13.85 -10.72
CA GLY A 158 9.75 13.78 -9.92
C GLY A 158 8.67 12.88 -10.51
N ASP A 159 8.88 12.33 -11.70
CA ASP A 159 7.96 11.41 -12.37
C ASP A 159 8.39 9.96 -12.16
N TYR A 160 7.44 9.03 -12.22
CA TYR A 160 7.71 7.60 -12.10
C TYR A 160 7.77 6.95 -13.48
N GLU A 161 8.97 6.62 -13.91
CA GLU A 161 9.28 6.14 -15.26
C GLU A 161 10.09 4.83 -15.18
N PRO A 162 9.44 3.67 -14.96
CA PRO A 162 10.18 2.38 -14.89
C PRO A 162 11.02 2.09 -16.12
N GLU A 163 10.62 2.59 -17.29
CA GLU A 163 11.36 2.49 -18.54
C GLU A 163 12.70 3.25 -18.52
N LEU A 164 12.86 4.16 -17.56
CA LEU A 164 14.10 4.93 -17.32
C LEU A 164 14.83 4.48 -16.04
N GLY A 165 14.32 3.40 -15.42
CA GLY A 165 14.99 2.75 -14.29
C GLY A 165 14.48 3.18 -12.91
N ASP A 166 13.31 3.76 -12.82
CA ASP A 166 12.64 4.03 -11.55
C ASP A 166 11.98 2.78 -10.99
N TYR A 167 11.94 2.66 -9.67
CA TYR A 167 11.39 1.47 -9.00
C TYR A 167 10.81 1.78 -7.61
N PRO A 168 9.85 0.98 -7.13
CA PRO A 168 9.31 1.07 -5.77
C PRO A 168 10.36 0.75 -4.70
N TYR A 169 10.27 1.37 -3.49
CA TYR A 169 11.11 1.00 -2.34
C TYR A 169 10.36 1.12 -1.00
#